data_48dad92ce65e3f2c5095c56df98b902d
#
_entry.id   48dad92ce65e3f2c5095c56df98b902d
#
_cell.length_a   1.000
_cell.length_b   1.000
_cell.length_c   1.000
_cell.angle_alpha   90.00
_cell.angle_beta   90.00
_cell.angle_gamma   90.00
#
_symmetry.space_group_name_H-M   'P 1'
#
loop_
_entity.id
_entity.type
_entity.pdbx_description
1 polymer ?
#
loop_
_entity_poly.entity_id
_entity_poly.type
_entity_poly.pdbx_seq_one_letter_code
_entity_poly.pdbx_strand_id
1 'polypeptide(L)'
;MSAALRNYHARMQRVLDHIDRHLDDDLDLETVSGIAAFSKFHFHRQFTATFGLSVHRYVQLARMKRASYRLAYRDTQSVTEVAMDAGYDAPDAFARAFRQRFGQSPSSFRKAPDWEPWLAAFGPLEEARNKLMQRTFTADDVAIRNVPSMRVAIMEHRGDPATLGATVQRFIAWRKSAGLHPRTNPTFNVWRSERRPASPVDYSVDLCVGTDKPIEANGEQIRVGEIPGGRCAVLRVIGNTDNLEVPALYLYHTGLPSSGEEARDFPLYCQRLAFFPEVPEHEAIAELFLPLK
;
A
#
# COMPACT_ATOMS: atom_id res chain seq x y z
N MET A 1 26.87 -8.80 2.72
CA MET A 1 25.98 -9.90 3.17
C MET A 1 26.46 -11.22 2.57
N SER A 2 26.58 -12.31 3.35
CA SER A 2 27.07 -13.61 2.86
C SER A 2 26.07 -14.27 1.89
N ALA A 3 26.53 -15.18 1.00
CA ALA A 3 25.65 -15.93 0.10
C ALA A 3 24.61 -16.78 0.87
N ALA A 4 25.02 -17.36 2.01
CA ALA A 4 24.13 -18.13 2.86
C ALA A 4 22.98 -17.29 3.43
N LEU A 5 23.27 -16.05 3.87
CA LEU A 5 22.25 -15.13 4.40
C LEU A 5 21.29 -14.66 3.30
N ARG A 6 21.79 -14.38 2.09
CA ARG A 6 20.93 -14.05 0.93
C ARG A 6 19.99 -15.21 0.59
N ASN A 7 20.49 -16.45 0.55
CA ASN A 7 19.67 -17.62 0.29
C ASN A 7 18.60 -17.84 1.37
N TYR A 8 18.95 -17.61 2.62
CA TYR A 8 18.02 -17.68 3.75
C TYR A 8 16.89 -16.64 3.60
N HIS A 9 17.24 -15.37 3.34
CA HIS A 9 16.24 -14.31 3.12
C HIS A 9 15.36 -14.62 1.92
N ALA A 10 15.92 -15.10 0.81
CA ALA A 10 15.14 -15.48 -0.37
C ALA A 10 14.13 -16.62 -0.09
N ARG A 11 14.49 -17.60 0.76
CA ARG A 11 13.55 -18.64 1.20
C ARG A 11 12.41 -18.07 2.02
N MET A 12 12.71 -17.22 3.00
CA MET A 12 11.71 -16.58 3.85
C MET A 12 10.81 -15.65 3.04
N GLN A 13 11.36 -14.94 2.04
CA GLN A 13 10.55 -14.10 1.14
C GLN A 13 9.56 -14.95 0.34
N ARG A 14 9.99 -16.09 -0.25
CA ARG A 14 9.05 -17.00 -0.94
C ARG A 14 7.93 -17.50 -0.04
N VAL A 15 8.19 -17.69 1.26
CA VAL A 15 7.16 -18.06 2.23
C VAL A 15 6.13 -16.93 2.38
N LEU A 16 6.59 -15.69 2.57
CA LEU A 16 5.67 -14.54 2.67
C LEU A 16 4.85 -14.35 1.39
N ASP A 17 5.49 -14.43 0.22
CA ASP A 17 4.83 -14.32 -1.08
C ASP A 17 3.79 -15.43 -1.27
N HIS A 18 4.09 -16.65 -0.85
CA HIS A 18 3.14 -17.76 -0.90
C HIS A 18 1.95 -17.53 0.02
N ILE A 19 2.19 -17.12 1.28
CA ILE A 19 1.11 -16.81 2.22
C ILE A 19 0.20 -15.72 1.63
N ASP A 20 0.78 -14.65 1.10
CA ASP A 20 0.02 -13.51 0.57
C ASP A 20 -0.82 -13.87 -0.67
N ARG A 21 -0.37 -14.84 -1.49
CA ARG A 21 -1.15 -15.37 -2.64
C ARG A 21 -2.28 -16.30 -2.22
N HIS A 22 -2.11 -17.01 -1.11
CA HIS A 22 -2.99 -18.10 -0.68
C HIS A 22 -3.74 -17.78 0.62
N LEU A 23 -4.02 -16.49 0.86
CA LEU A 23 -4.73 -16.07 2.08
C LEU A 23 -6.15 -16.64 2.18
N ASP A 24 -6.75 -17.06 1.06
CA ASP A 24 -8.07 -17.69 1.02
C ASP A 24 -8.01 -19.22 1.27
N ASP A 25 -6.82 -19.82 1.16
CA ASP A 25 -6.60 -21.25 1.28
C ASP A 25 -6.33 -21.67 2.74
N ASP A 26 -6.42 -22.97 2.99
CA ASP A 26 -5.94 -23.54 4.25
C ASP A 26 -4.41 -23.64 4.22
N LEU A 27 -3.77 -22.69 4.89
CA LEU A 27 -2.30 -22.59 4.96
C LEU A 27 -1.75 -23.47 6.07
N ASP A 28 -1.56 -24.78 5.77
CA ASP A 28 -0.97 -25.69 6.73
C ASP A 28 0.55 -25.48 6.90
N LEU A 29 1.06 -25.84 8.08
CA LEU A 29 2.46 -25.66 8.42
C LEU A 29 3.40 -26.52 7.57
N GLU A 30 2.93 -27.66 7.05
CA GLU A 30 3.71 -28.56 6.20
C GLU A 30 4.04 -27.95 4.86
N THR A 31 3.02 -27.42 4.18
CA THR A 31 3.15 -26.71 2.92
C THR A 31 4.10 -25.53 3.05
N VAL A 32 3.88 -24.67 4.05
CA VAL A 32 4.67 -23.45 4.22
C VAL A 32 6.12 -23.76 4.62
N SER A 33 6.35 -24.77 5.46
CA SER A 33 7.72 -25.20 5.81
C SER A 33 8.47 -25.83 4.64
N GLY A 34 7.74 -26.57 3.78
CA GLY A 34 8.30 -27.15 2.55
C GLY A 34 8.82 -26.07 1.57
N ILE A 35 8.11 -24.96 1.43
CA ILE A 35 8.53 -23.81 0.59
C ILE A 35 9.86 -23.22 1.09
N ALA A 36 10.04 -23.15 2.41
CA ALA A 36 11.27 -22.69 3.02
C ALA A 36 12.40 -23.73 2.96
N ALA A 37 12.11 -24.96 2.56
CA ALA A 37 12.99 -26.12 2.66
C ALA A 37 13.53 -26.33 4.09
N PHE A 38 12.63 -26.27 5.09
CA PHE A 38 12.86 -26.57 6.49
C PHE A 38 11.93 -27.67 6.98
N SER A 39 12.32 -28.38 8.05
CA SER A 39 11.35 -29.18 8.80
C SER A 39 10.37 -28.26 9.54
N LYS A 40 9.14 -28.74 9.79
CA LYS A 40 8.09 -27.96 10.50
C LYS A 40 8.60 -27.33 11.79
N PHE A 41 9.40 -28.10 12.57
CA PHE A 41 9.94 -27.63 13.84
C PHE A 41 10.95 -26.48 13.67
N HIS A 42 11.88 -26.61 12.74
CA HIS A 42 12.87 -25.58 12.46
C HIS A 42 12.22 -24.35 11.81
N PHE A 43 11.28 -24.57 10.92
CA PHE A 43 10.55 -23.48 10.25
C PHE A 43 9.85 -22.55 11.26
N HIS A 44 9.05 -23.11 12.17
CA HIS A 44 8.34 -22.30 13.15
C HIS A 44 9.29 -21.41 13.98
N ARG A 45 10.42 -21.99 14.44
CA ARG A 45 11.41 -21.23 15.22
C ARG A 45 12.12 -20.16 14.39
N GLN A 46 12.51 -20.52 13.17
CA GLN A 46 13.17 -19.60 12.26
C GLN A 46 12.26 -18.44 11.84
N PHE A 47 11.01 -18.75 11.52
CA PHE A 47 10.01 -17.74 11.17
C PHE A 47 9.82 -16.76 12.33
N THR A 48 9.58 -17.27 13.54
CA THR A 48 9.39 -16.42 14.73
C THR A 48 10.66 -15.60 15.05
N ALA A 49 11.84 -16.20 14.97
CA ALA A 49 13.10 -15.49 15.20
C ALA A 49 13.34 -14.37 14.14
N THR A 50 12.97 -14.61 12.89
CA THR A 50 13.17 -13.65 11.80
C THR A 50 12.16 -12.51 11.88
N PHE A 51 10.88 -12.83 12.06
CA PHE A 51 9.78 -11.85 11.92
C PHE A 51 9.25 -11.30 13.23
N GLY A 52 9.59 -11.91 14.37
CA GLY A 52 9.09 -11.50 15.68
C GLY A 52 7.66 -11.96 15.99
N LEU A 53 7.04 -12.74 15.09
CA LEU A 53 5.69 -13.29 15.26
C LEU A 53 5.60 -14.70 14.66
N SER A 54 4.64 -15.51 15.13
CA SER A 54 4.41 -16.84 14.58
C SER A 54 3.78 -16.76 13.18
N VAL A 55 3.98 -17.80 12.35
CA VAL A 55 3.35 -17.86 11.02
C VAL A 55 1.83 -17.76 11.08
N HIS A 56 1.20 -18.44 12.04
CA HIS A 56 -0.25 -18.34 12.26
C HIS A 56 -0.70 -16.90 12.55
N ARG A 57 0.05 -16.18 13.41
CA ARG A 57 -0.23 -14.78 13.71
C ARG A 57 -0.05 -13.88 12.49
N TYR A 58 0.98 -14.14 11.68
CA TYR A 58 1.19 -13.42 10.40
C TYR A 58 0.00 -13.60 9.47
N VAL A 59 -0.44 -14.85 9.23
CA VAL A 59 -1.60 -15.15 8.38
C VAL A 59 -2.87 -14.46 8.87
N GLN A 60 -3.15 -14.54 10.18
CA GLN A 60 -4.30 -13.85 10.78
C GLN A 60 -4.25 -12.33 10.56
N LEU A 61 -3.09 -11.71 10.74
CA LEU A 61 -2.92 -10.28 10.52
C LEU A 61 -3.10 -9.92 9.03
N ALA A 62 -2.51 -10.69 8.13
CA ALA A 62 -2.62 -10.45 6.68
C ALA A 62 -4.08 -10.59 6.20
N ARG A 63 -4.80 -11.63 6.65
CA ARG A 63 -6.24 -11.81 6.36
C ARG A 63 -7.07 -10.65 6.90
N MET A 64 -6.81 -10.23 8.13
CA MET A 64 -7.53 -9.14 8.76
C MET A 64 -7.24 -7.78 8.10
N LYS A 65 -5.97 -7.54 7.68
CA LYS A 65 -5.60 -6.36 6.89
C LYS A 65 -6.38 -6.31 5.58
N ARG A 66 -6.39 -7.40 4.81
CA ARG A 66 -7.15 -7.51 3.57
C ARG A 66 -8.65 -7.30 3.79
N ALA A 67 -9.23 -7.91 4.83
CA ALA A 67 -10.63 -7.73 5.19
C ALA A 67 -10.97 -6.26 5.50
N SER A 68 -10.13 -5.58 6.27
CA SER A 68 -10.34 -4.16 6.60
C SER A 68 -10.29 -3.25 5.36
N TYR A 69 -9.37 -3.50 4.42
CA TYR A 69 -9.33 -2.77 3.15
C TYR A 69 -10.57 -3.03 2.28
N ARG A 70 -11.05 -4.28 2.23
CA ARG A 70 -12.31 -4.60 1.53
C ARG A 70 -13.51 -3.91 2.18
N LEU A 71 -13.56 -3.88 3.51
CA LEU A 71 -14.61 -3.14 4.21
C LEU A 71 -14.57 -1.64 3.91
N ALA A 72 -13.39 -1.02 3.99
CA ALA A 72 -13.22 0.42 3.83
C ALA A 72 -13.43 0.90 2.38
N TYR A 73 -13.00 0.12 1.39
CA TYR A 73 -12.88 0.59 0.01
C TYR A 73 -13.70 -0.20 -1.01
N ARG A 74 -14.38 -1.28 -0.60
CA ARG A 74 -15.19 -2.14 -1.47
C ARG A 74 -16.60 -2.30 -0.91
N ASP A 75 -17.57 -1.67 -1.54
CA ASP A 75 -18.99 -1.71 -1.18
C ASP A 75 -19.75 -2.88 -1.82
N THR A 76 -19.15 -3.57 -2.78
CA THR A 76 -19.77 -4.69 -3.52
C THR A 76 -19.86 -5.99 -2.72
N GLN A 77 -19.02 -6.14 -1.67
CA GLN A 77 -19.02 -7.33 -0.82
C GLN A 77 -19.79 -7.07 0.48
N SER A 78 -20.62 -8.02 0.89
CA SER A 78 -21.27 -8.00 2.20
C SER A 78 -20.24 -8.22 3.32
N VAL A 79 -20.58 -7.84 4.57
CA VAL A 79 -19.72 -8.12 5.73
C VAL A 79 -19.54 -9.63 5.93
N THR A 80 -20.58 -10.42 5.60
CA THR A 80 -20.55 -11.89 5.66
C THR A 80 -19.53 -12.46 4.68
N GLU A 81 -19.54 -12.03 3.41
CA GLU A 81 -18.57 -12.47 2.41
C GLU A 81 -17.14 -12.10 2.83
N VAL A 82 -16.93 -10.89 3.33
CA VAL A 82 -15.62 -10.46 3.83
C VAL A 82 -15.16 -11.32 5.01
N ALA A 83 -16.08 -11.73 5.91
CA ALA A 83 -15.76 -12.59 7.04
C ALA A 83 -15.33 -14.00 6.58
N MET A 84 -16.04 -14.60 5.63
CA MET A 84 -15.70 -15.91 5.06
C MET A 84 -14.35 -15.86 4.33
N ASP A 85 -14.11 -14.84 3.50
CA ASP A 85 -12.83 -14.62 2.82
C ASP A 85 -11.66 -14.35 3.79
N ALA A 86 -11.96 -13.92 5.01
CA ALA A 86 -10.96 -13.77 6.07
C ALA A 86 -10.69 -15.06 6.86
N GLY A 87 -11.34 -16.17 6.47
CA GLY A 87 -11.16 -17.50 7.05
C GLY A 87 -11.92 -17.71 8.36
N TYR A 88 -13.08 -17.05 8.52
CA TYR A 88 -13.97 -17.25 9.65
C TYR A 88 -15.20 -18.06 9.22
N ASP A 89 -15.48 -19.14 9.95
CA ASP A 89 -16.65 -19.99 9.69
C ASP A 89 -18.00 -19.32 10.03
N ALA A 90 -17.96 -18.26 10.87
CA ALA A 90 -19.14 -17.53 11.29
C ALA A 90 -18.89 -16.01 11.31
N PRO A 91 -19.81 -15.21 10.71
CA PRO A 91 -19.71 -13.75 10.71
C PRO A 91 -19.61 -13.13 12.11
N ASP A 92 -20.27 -13.73 13.11
CA ASP A 92 -20.21 -13.26 14.50
C ASP A 92 -18.82 -13.43 15.14
N ALA A 93 -18.11 -14.52 14.79
CA ALA A 93 -16.74 -14.73 15.24
C ALA A 93 -15.80 -13.68 14.64
N PHE A 94 -15.95 -13.39 13.36
CA PHE A 94 -15.24 -12.29 12.68
C PHE A 94 -15.54 -10.95 13.33
N ALA A 95 -16.82 -10.63 13.55
CA ALA A 95 -17.23 -9.36 14.13
C ALA A 95 -16.67 -9.14 15.55
N ARG A 96 -16.62 -10.20 16.37
CA ARG A 96 -15.98 -10.16 17.70
C ARG A 96 -14.48 -9.92 17.60
N ALA A 97 -13.78 -10.68 16.75
CA ALA A 97 -12.34 -10.55 16.55
C ALA A 97 -11.96 -9.18 15.99
N PHE A 98 -12.76 -8.67 15.03
CA PHE A 98 -12.58 -7.36 14.43
C PHE A 98 -12.75 -6.24 15.46
N ARG A 99 -13.85 -6.29 16.26
CA ARG A 99 -14.10 -5.31 17.33
C ARG A 99 -13.02 -5.35 18.41
N GLN A 100 -12.59 -6.54 18.83
CA GLN A 100 -11.52 -6.68 19.82
C GLN A 100 -10.21 -6.04 19.33
N ARG A 101 -9.94 -6.07 18.03
CA ARG A 101 -8.71 -5.57 17.46
C ARG A 101 -8.73 -4.08 17.14
N PHE A 102 -9.84 -3.58 16.62
CA PHE A 102 -9.96 -2.21 16.10
C PHE A 102 -10.93 -1.32 16.88
N GLY A 103 -11.49 -1.80 17.96
CA GLY A 103 -12.48 -1.05 18.74
C GLY A 103 -13.85 -0.86 18.07
N GLN A 104 -13.95 -1.15 16.76
CA GLN A 104 -15.14 -0.97 15.96
C GLN A 104 -15.70 -2.28 15.41
N SER A 105 -17.03 -2.35 15.20
CA SER A 105 -17.63 -3.44 14.43
C SER A 105 -17.25 -3.33 12.94
N PRO A 106 -17.26 -4.44 12.15
CA PRO A 106 -17.00 -4.39 10.72
C PRO A 106 -17.93 -3.42 9.97
N SER A 107 -19.21 -3.39 10.33
CA SER A 107 -20.19 -2.48 9.71
C SER A 107 -19.96 -1.03 10.07
N SER A 108 -19.54 -0.72 11.30
CA SER A 108 -19.17 0.63 11.73
C SER A 108 -17.89 1.08 11.02
N PHE A 109 -16.88 0.22 10.96
CA PHE A 109 -15.62 0.48 10.24
C PHE A 109 -15.84 0.73 8.75
N ARG A 110 -16.75 -0.02 8.11
CA ARG A 110 -17.13 0.22 6.70
C ARG A 110 -17.66 1.64 6.48
N LYS A 111 -18.46 2.15 7.41
CA LYS A 111 -19.09 3.49 7.28
C LYS A 111 -18.11 4.63 7.58
N ALA A 112 -17.34 4.47 8.64
CA ALA A 112 -16.40 5.48 9.15
C ALA A 112 -15.24 4.77 9.86
N PRO A 113 -14.18 4.37 9.14
CA PRO A 113 -13.02 3.69 9.73
C PRO A 113 -12.27 4.59 10.69
N ASP A 114 -12.00 4.07 11.88
CA ASP A 114 -11.00 4.61 12.78
C ASP A 114 -9.64 3.99 12.44
N TRP A 115 -8.79 4.79 11.83
CA TRP A 115 -7.49 4.34 11.33
C TRP A 115 -6.39 4.30 12.39
N GLU A 116 -6.56 4.96 13.53
CA GLU A 116 -5.54 4.99 14.58
C GLU A 116 -5.33 3.60 15.22
N PRO A 117 -6.37 2.93 15.76
CA PRO A 117 -6.24 1.56 16.25
C PRO A 117 -5.84 0.58 15.14
N TRP A 118 -6.29 0.83 13.91
CA TRP A 118 -5.95 0.01 12.75
C TRP A 118 -4.43 0.05 12.46
N LEU A 119 -3.83 1.23 12.37
CA LEU A 119 -2.38 1.40 12.16
C LEU A 119 -1.56 0.71 13.25
N ALA A 120 -1.95 0.90 14.51
CA ALA A 120 -1.30 0.24 15.65
C ALA A 120 -1.38 -1.30 15.57
N ALA A 121 -2.52 -1.84 15.15
CA ALA A 121 -2.73 -3.28 15.07
C ALA A 121 -1.87 -3.98 14.01
N PHE A 122 -1.50 -3.28 12.93
CA PHE A 122 -0.70 -3.85 11.83
C PHE A 122 0.79 -3.53 11.88
N GLY A 123 1.25 -2.74 12.84
CA GLY A 123 2.68 -2.48 13.06
C GLY A 123 3.55 -3.73 12.99
N PRO A 124 3.25 -4.83 13.74
CA PRO A 124 4.03 -6.06 13.70
C PRO A 124 4.08 -6.74 12.33
N LEU A 125 3.00 -6.66 11.53
CA LEU A 125 2.96 -7.20 10.16
C LEU A 125 3.86 -6.39 9.22
N GLU A 126 3.78 -5.07 9.31
CA GLU A 126 4.62 -4.15 8.52
C GLU A 126 6.11 -4.32 8.87
N GLU A 127 6.44 -4.41 10.15
CA GLU A 127 7.80 -4.68 10.59
C GLU A 127 8.33 -6.02 10.06
N ALA A 128 7.51 -7.09 10.10
CA ALA A 128 7.88 -8.40 9.59
C ALA A 128 8.19 -8.34 8.09
N ARG A 129 7.36 -7.66 7.30
CA ARG A 129 7.55 -7.48 5.86
C ARG A 129 8.80 -6.64 5.56
N ASN A 130 8.97 -5.54 6.27
CA ASN A 130 10.10 -4.64 6.07
C ASN A 130 11.46 -5.27 6.41
N LYS A 131 11.53 -6.27 7.31
CA LYS A 131 12.76 -6.98 7.65
C LYS A 131 13.43 -7.68 6.46
N LEU A 132 12.65 -8.22 5.52
CA LEU A 132 13.17 -8.82 4.30
C LEU A 132 13.21 -7.85 3.12
N MET A 133 12.35 -6.85 3.14
CA MET A 133 12.24 -5.82 2.10
C MET A 133 13.29 -4.70 2.24
N GLN A 134 14.46 -4.97 2.82
CA GLN A 134 15.63 -4.09 2.63
C GLN A 134 16.07 -4.19 1.15
N ARG A 135 15.17 -3.75 0.26
CA ARG A 135 15.50 -3.57 -1.14
C ARG A 135 16.47 -2.40 -1.21
N THR A 136 17.73 -2.73 -1.37
CA THR A 136 18.74 -1.73 -1.71
C THR A 136 18.48 -1.34 -3.15
N PHE A 137 17.91 -0.18 -3.38
CA PHE A 137 17.79 0.38 -4.72
C PHE A 137 19.18 0.75 -5.24
N THR A 138 19.36 0.58 -6.55
CA THR A 138 20.59 0.90 -7.28
C THR A 138 20.29 1.88 -8.40
N ALA A 139 21.33 2.45 -9.03
CA ALA A 139 21.13 3.32 -10.18
C ALA A 139 20.38 2.63 -11.33
N ASP A 140 20.55 1.31 -11.50
CA ASP A 140 19.86 0.53 -12.54
C ASP A 140 18.36 0.37 -12.30
N ASP A 141 17.88 0.61 -11.07
CA ASP A 141 16.44 0.60 -10.75
C ASP A 141 15.75 1.93 -11.15
N VAL A 142 16.52 2.97 -11.46
CA VAL A 142 16.00 4.30 -11.83
C VAL A 142 16.10 4.53 -13.33
N ALA A 143 14.97 4.75 -13.97
CA ALA A 143 14.92 5.07 -15.40
C ALA A 143 14.62 6.56 -15.60
N ILE A 144 15.42 7.26 -16.42
CA ILE A 144 15.07 8.60 -16.87
C ILE A 144 14.10 8.47 -18.06
N ARG A 145 12.88 8.99 -17.88
CA ARG A 145 11.82 8.95 -18.89
C ARG A 145 11.26 10.34 -19.16
N ASN A 146 10.90 10.60 -20.42
CA ASN A 146 10.09 11.77 -20.75
C ASN A 146 8.61 11.34 -20.69
N VAL A 147 7.85 11.96 -19.77
CA VAL A 147 6.43 11.61 -19.53
C VAL A 147 5.53 12.71 -20.09
N PRO A 148 4.36 12.35 -20.68
CA PRO A 148 3.39 13.34 -21.14
C PRO A 148 2.79 14.09 -19.94
N SER A 149 2.30 15.31 -20.19
CA SER A 149 1.44 15.99 -19.22
C SER A 149 0.13 15.22 -19.07
N MET A 150 -0.46 15.30 -17.87
CA MET A 150 -1.71 14.60 -17.55
C MET A 150 -2.69 15.57 -16.89
N ARG A 151 -3.82 15.82 -17.56
CA ARG A 151 -4.95 16.51 -16.94
C ARG A 151 -5.55 15.61 -15.87
N VAL A 152 -5.77 16.16 -14.68
CA VAL A 152 -6.25 15.39 -13.52
C VAL A 152 -7.39 16.10 -12.81
N ALA A 153 -8.30 15.30 -12.26
CA ALA A 153 -9.19 15.73 -11.20
C ALA A 153 -8.53 15.41 -9.86
N ILE A 154 -8.58 16.34 -8.94
CA ILE A 154 -7.82 16.37 -7.68
C ILE A 154 -8.74 16.53 -6.51
N MET A 155 -8.62 15.62 -5.52
CA MET A 155 -9.13 15.81 -4.16
C MET A 155 -7.93 15.99 -3.24
N GLU A 156 -7.81 17.16 -2.63
CA GLU A 156 -6.75 17.46 -1.68
C GLU A 156 -7.09 16.86 -0.31
N HIS A 157 -6.11 16.20 0.29
CA HIS A 157 -6.11 15.91 1.73
C HIS A 157 -5.14 16.88 2.40
N ARG A 158 -5.60 17.57 3.42
CA ARG A 158 -4.80 18.45 4.27
C ARG A 158 -5.12 18.18 5.73
N GLY A 159 -4.08 18.07 6.56
CA GLY A 159 -4.20 17.83 7.99
C GLY A 159 -3.66 16.47 8.42
N ASP A 160 -4.13 15.95 9.56
CA ASP A 160 -3.61 14.74 10.16
C ASP A 160 -3.56 13.56 9.18
N PRO A 161 -2.37 12.99 8.90
CA PRO A 161 -2.21 11.80 8.05
C PRO A 161 -3.08 10.61 8.48
N ALA A 162 -3.43 10.49 9.76
CA ALA A 162 -4.31 9.43 10.27
C ALA A 162 -5.73 9.52 9.67
N THR A 163 -6.15 10.70 9.21
CA THR A 163 -7.46 10.92 8.59
C THR A 163 -7.46 10.77 7.06
N LEU A 164 -6.30 10.53 6.45
CA LEU A 164 -6.18 10.33 4.99
C LEU A 164 -7.11 9.23 4.46
N GLY A 165 -7.31 8.16 5.21
CA GLY A 165 -8.20 7.06 4.83
C GLY A 165 -9.64 7.51 4.54
N ALA A 166 -10.18 8.46 5.31
CA ALA A 166 -11.51 9.02 5.06
C ALA A 166 -11.54 9.83 3.75
N THR A 167 -10.49 10.60 3.46
CA THR A 167 -10.37 11.33 2.17
C THR A 167 -10.28 10.35 1.00
N VAL A 168 -9.52 9.25 1.16
CA VAL A 168 -9.45 8.19 0.14
C VAL A 168 -10.83 7.56 -0.13
N GLN A 169 -11.63 7.29 0.91
CA GLN A 169 -12.99 6.78 0.75
C GLN A 169 -13.87 7.76 -0.05
N ARG A 170 -13.86 9.05 0.30
CA ARG A 170 -14.60 10.10 -0.43
C ARG A 170 -14.15 10.17 -1.89
N PHE A 171 -12.84 10.14 -2.14
CA PHE A 171 -12.28 10.14 -3.49
C PHE A 171 -12.73 8.93 -4.31
N ILE A 172 -12.74 7.72 -3.72
CA ILE A 172 -13.22 6.50 -4.37
C ILE A 172 -14.72 6.62 -4.69
N ALA A 173 -15.54 7.08 -3.73
CA ALA A 173 -16.98 7.25 -3.93
C ALA A 173 -17.27 8.25 -5.06
N TRP A 174 -16.59 9.39 -5.05
CA TRP A 174 -16.70 10.38 -6.11
C TRP A 174 -16.26 9.82 -7.48
N ARG A 175 -15.13 9.10 -7.57
CA ARG A 175 -14.67 8.49 -8.82
C ARG A 175 -15.70 7.52 -9.41
N LYS A 176 -16.35 6.73 -8.56
CA LYS A 176 -17.42 5.81 -8.97
C LYS A 176 -18.59 6.58 -9.58
N SER A 177 -19.08 7.64 -8.93
CA SER A 177 -20.18 8.47 -9.43
C SER A 177 -19.82 9.17 -10.74
N ALA A 178 -18.56 9.58 -10.93
CA ALA A 178 -18.05 10.20 -12.15
C ALA A 178 -17.69 9.20 -13.27
N GLY A 179 -17.81 7.90 -13.02
CA GLY A 179 -17.45 6.85 -13.99
C GLY A 179 -15.96 6.84 -14.36
N LEU A 180 -15.08 7.11 -13.37
CA LEU A 180 -13.63 7.16 -13.54
C LEU A 180 -12.98 5.94 -12.89
N HIS A 181 -12.93 4.83 -13.60
CA HIS A 181 -12.42 3.56 -13.09
C HIS A 181 -10.89 3.49 -13.06
N PRO A 182 -10.26 2.86 -12.04
CA PRO A 182 -8.80 2.72 -11.97
C PRO A 182 -8.16 2.00 -13.16
N ARG A 183 -8.90 1.09 -13.80
CA ARG A 183 -8.40 0.35 -14.99
C ARG A 183 -8.29 1.20 -16.25
N THR A 184 -9.07 2.26 -16.35
CA THR A 184 -9.13 3.14 -17.54
C THR A 184 -8.62 4.54 -17.26
N ASN A 185 -8.61 4.94 -16.01
CA ASN A 185 -8.22 6.28 -15.57
C ASN A 185 -7.07 6.15 -14.56
N PRO A 186 -5.84 6.58 -14.91
CA PRO A 186 -4.68 6.41 -14.06
C PRO A 186 -4.83 7.17 -12.74
N THR A 187 -4.31 6.58 -11.67
CA THR A 187 -4.39 7.12 -10.31
C THR A 187 -3.02 7.61 -9.87
N PHE A 188 -2.98 8.84 -9.35
CA PHE A 188 -1.74 9.42 -8.85
C PHE A 188 -1.92 9.94 -7.41
N ASN A 189 -0.80 9.98 -6.67
CA ASN A 189 -0.70 10.74 -5.43
C ASN A 189 0.46 11.72 -5.56
N VAL A 190 0.21 13.00 -5.29
CA VAL A 190 1.22 14.07 -5.35
C VAL A 190 1.44 14.60 -3.93
N TRP A 191 2.63 14.44 -3.37
CA TRP A 191 2.95 14.88 -2.01
C TRP A 191 3.34 16.36 -2.02
N ARG A 192 2.46 17.22 -1.48
CA ARG A 192 2.67 18.66 -1.39
C ARG A 192 3.50 19.09 -0.19
N SER A 193 3.59 18.23 0.81
CA SER A 193 4.41 18.42 2.01
C SER A 193 5.33 17.23 2.24
N GLU A 194 6.22 17.35 3.20
CA GLU A 194 6.93 16.21 3.74
C GLU A 194 5.95 15.18 4.32
N ARG A 195 6.31 13.91 4.31
CA ARG A 195 5.47 12.83 4.83
C ARG A 195 5.23 12.94 6.34
N ARG A 196 6.23 13.46 7.05
CA ARG A 196 6.19 13.71 8.49
C ARG A 196 6.57 15.16 8.76
N PRO A 197 5.69 16.11 8.44
CA PRO A 197 5.95 17.51 8.73
C PRO A 197 6.03 17.72 10.24
N ALA A 198 6.66 18.81 10.65
CA ALA A 198 6.81 19.17 12.07
C ALA A 198 5.45 19.29 12.78
N SER A 199 4.40 19.66 12.07
CA SER A 199 3.02 19.66 12.56
C SER A 199 2.12 18.83 11.65
N PRO A 200 1.25 17.95 12.19
CA PRO A 200 0.30 17.17 11.40
C PRO A 200 -0.60 18.03 10.49
N VAL A 201 -0.89 19.26 10.88
CA VAL A 201 -1.72 20.19 10.06
C VAL A 201 -1.06 20.64 8.77
N ASP A 202 0.26 20.50 8.67
CA ASP A 202 1.03 20.87 7.48
C ASP A 202 1.12 19.70 6.47
N TYR A 203 0.64 18.51 6.83
CA TYR A 203 0.60 17.40 5.91
C TYR A 203 -0.41 17.66 4.79
N SER A 204 0.03 17.48 3.55
CA SER A 204 -0.83 17.66 2.38
C SER A 204 -0.46 16.69 1.25
N VAL A 205 -1.47 16.03 0.70
CA VAL A 205 -1.35 15.15 -0.45
C VAL A 205 -2.56 15.29 -1.38
N ASP A 206 -2.30 15.41 -2.67
CA ASP A 206 -3.32 15.40 -3.71
C ASP A 206 -3.60 13.95 -4.14
N LEU A 207 -4.86 13.51 -4.02
CA LEU A 207 -5.37 12.30 -4.61
C LEU A 207 -5.89 12.64 -6.02
N CYS A 208 -5.25 12.08 -7.05
CA CYS A 208 -5.49 12.50 -8.43
C CYS A 208 -5.97 11.32 -9.30
N VAL A 209 -6.86 11.63 -10.24
CA VAL A 209 -7.24 10.71 -11.31
C VAL A 209 -7.10 11.41 -12.67
N GLY A 210 -6.36 10.76 -13.59
CA GLY A 210 -6.23 11.24 -14.97
C GLY A 210 -7.56 11.16 -15.71
N THR A 211 -7.99 12.28 -16.33
CA THR A 211 -9.24 12.31 -17.08
C THR A 211 -9.31 13.52 -18.01
N ASP A 212 -9.83 13.31 -19.22
CA ASP A 212 -10.20 14.36 -20.16
C ASP A 212 -11.67 14.78 -20.03
N LYS A 213 -12.47 14.05 -19.23
CA LYS A 213 -13.87 14.38 -19.01
C LYS A 213 -14.00 15.73 -18.31
N PRO A 214 -15.01 16.53 -18.65
CA PRO A 214 -15.37 17.70 -17.86
C PRO A 214 -15.65 17.30 -16.40
N ILE A 215 -15.11 18.05 -15.46
CA ILE A 215 -15.36 17.88 -14.04
C ILE A 215 -16.30 19.00 -13.60
N GLU A 216 -17.50 18.61 -13.22
CA GLU A 216 -18.48 19.55 -12.66
C GLU A 216 -18.08 19.87 -11.21
N ALA A 217 -18.20 21.14 -10.85
CA ALA A 217 -18.02 21.56 -9.47
C ALA A 217 -19.13 20.91 -8.62
N ASN A 218 -18.74 20.11 -7.65
CA ASN A 218 -19.64 19.46 -6.71
C ASN A 218 -19.20 19.72 -5.27
N GLY A 219 -20.03 19.35 -4.31
CA GLY A 219 -19.76 19.55 -2.88
C GLY A 219 -18.51 18.81 -2.33
N GLU A 220 -17.86 17.97 -3.14
CA GLU A 220 -16.69 17.17 -2.74
C GLU A 220 -15.35 17.91 -2.87
N GLN A 221 -15.36 19.20 -3.21
CA GLN A 221 -14.14 20.01 -3.34
C GLN A 221 -13.12 19.45 -4.36
N ILE A 222 -13.64 18.87 -5.45
CA ILE A 222 -12.79 18.41 -6.55
C ILE A 222 -12.36 19.63 -7.39
N ARG A 223 -11.06 19.72 -7.64
CA ARG A 223 -10.50 20.71 -8.55
C ARG A 223 -9.85 20.06 -9.77
N VAL A 224 -9.80 20.78 -10.87
CA VAL A 224 -9.04 20.39 -12.05
C VAL A 224 -7.61 20.89 -11.91
N GLY A 225 -6.66 20.07 -12.33
CA GLY A 225 -5.25 20.42 -12.37
C GLY A 225 -4.51 19.64 -13.44
N GLU A 226 -3.21 19.78 -13.41
CA GLU A 226 -2.31 19.08 -14.34
C GLU A 226 -1.09 18.54 -13.59
N ILE A 227 -0.68 17.32 -13.91
CA ILE A 227 0.65 16.80 -13.63
C ILE A 227 1.49 17.16 -14.86
N PRO A 228 2.46 18.07 -14.76
CA PRO A 228 3.18 18.56 -15.94
C PRO A 228 4.07 17.48 -16.53
N GLY A 229 4.05 17.37 -17.85
CA GLY A 229 4.94 16.51 -18.62
C GLY A 229 6.41 16.93 -18.51
N GLY A 230 7.30 16.13 -19.05
CA GLY A 230 8.74 16.37 -19.13
C GLY A 230 9.58 15.24 -18.55
N ARG A 231 10.86 15.49 -18.36
CA ARG A 231 11.81 14.49 -17.85
C ARG A 231 11.52 14.15 -16.39
N CYS A 232 11.58 12.88 -16.07
CA CYS A 232 11.43 12.37 -14.71
C CYS A 232 12.40 11.23 -14.46
N ALA A 233 12.99 11.19 -13.26
CA ALA A 233 13.58 9.97 -12.72
C ALA A 233 12.46 9.10 -12.17
N VAL A 234 12.36 7.88 -12.68
CA VAL A 234 11.25 6.97 -12.39
C VAL A 234 11.77 5.72 -11.71
N LEU A 235 11.22 5.45 -10.51
CA LEU A 235 11.55 4.26 -9.73
C LEU A 235 10.32 3.39 -9.57
N ARG A 236 10.39 2.15 -10.07
CA ARG A 236 9.30 1.18 -9.93
C ARG A 236 9.41 0.42 -8.61
N VAL A 237 8.34 0.46 -7.84
CA VAL A 237 8.20 -0.21 -6.55
C VAL A 237 7.18 -1.34 -6.68
N ILE A 238 7.56 -2.54 -6.28
CA ILE A 238 6.70 -3.72 -6.25
C ILE A 238 6.63 -4.18 -4.79
N GLY A 239 5.42 -4.44 -4.29
CA GLY A 239 5.18 -4.88 -2.93
C GLY A 239 4.38 -3.86 -2.12
N ASN A 240 4.83 -3.53 -0.91
CA ASN A 240 4.13 -2.59 -0.04
C ASN A 240 4.16 -1.16 -0.62
N THR A 241 3.17 -0.83 -1.45
CA THR A 241 3.02 0.49 -2.06
C THR A 241 2.36 1.52 -1.14
N ASP A 242 1.99 1.15 0.08
CA ASP A 242 1.49 2.09 1.08
C ASP A 242 2.64 2.79 1.81
N ASN A 243 3.83 2.17 1.82
CA ASN A 243 5.04 2.76 2.38
C ASN A 243 6.07 3.06 1.29
N LEU A 244 5.96 4.22 0.67
CA LEU A 244 6.88 4.71 -0.37
C LEU A 244 8.00 5.63 0.18
N GLU A 245 8.20 5.67 1.51
CA GLU A 245 9.19 6.55 2.13
C GLU A 245 10.63 6.15 1.75
N VAL A 246 10.96 4.87 1.88
CA VAL A 246 12.30 4.36 1.56
C VAL A 246 12.68 4.60 0.09
N PRO A 247 11.84 4.25 -0.91
CA PRO A 247 12.14 4.54 -2.30
C PRO A 247 12.17 6.05 -2.62
N ALA A 248 11.34 6.86 -1.96
CA ALA A 248 11.37 8.32 -2.12
C ALA A 248 12.69 8.92 -1.60
N LEU A 249 13.11 8.51 -0.40
CA LEU A 249 14.39 8.93 0.17
C LEU A 249 15.58 8.49 -0.70
N TYR A 250 15.52 7.29 -1.27
CA TYR A 250 16.56 6.83 -2.20
C TYR A 250 16.67 7.76 -3.42
N LEU A 251 15.54 8.14 -4.04
CA LEU A 251 15.55 9.07 -5.19
C LEU A 251 16.20 10.41 -4.83
N TYR A 252 15.88 10.99 -3.67
CA TYR A 252 16.42 12.29 -3.26
C TYR A 252 17.88 12.22 -2.77
N HIS A 253 18.23 11.21 -1.95
CA HIS A 253 19.52 11.18 -1.25
C HIS A 253 20.62 10.44 -2.02
N THR A 254 20.25 9.56 -2.94
CA THR A 254 21.20 8.74 -3.68
C THR A 254 21.02 8.86 -5.19
N GLY A 255 19.80 8.64 -5.68
CA GLY A 255 19.52 8.61 -7.10
C GLY A 255 19.81 9.94 -7.79
N LEU A 256 19.24 11.04 -7.30
CA LEU A 256 19.42 12.36 -7.87
C LEU A 256 20.88 12.85 -7.77
N PRO A 257 21.56 12.83 -6.60
CA PRO A 257 22.95 13.28 -6.52
C PRO A 257 23.92 12.48 -7.37
N SER A 258 23.71 11.16 -7.52
CA SER A 258 24.60 10.30 -8.32
C SER A 258 24.37 10.40 -9.82
N SER A 259 23.22 10.90 -10.26
CA SER A 259 22.88 11.02 -11.69
C SER A 259 23.40 12.30 -12.34
N GLY A 260 23.78 13.31 -11.57
CA GLY A 260 24.09 14.64 -12.07
C GLY A 260 22.88 15.45 -12.57
N GLU A 261 21.69 14.96 -12.34
CA GLU A 261 20.43 15.61 -12.72
C GLU A 261 19.98 16.60 -11.64
N GLU A 262 19.15 17.56 -12.02
CA GLU A 262 18.56 18.54 -11.11
C GLU A 262 17.04 18.39 -11.05
N ALA A 263 16.48 18.44 -9.84
CA ALA A 263 15.02 18.42 -9.65
C ALA A 263 14.39 19.69 -10.22
N ARG A 264 13.23 19.51 -10.87
CA ARG A 264 12.35 20.58 -11.32
C ARG A 264 11.43 20.99 -10.17
N ASP A 265 10.92 22.23 -10.21
CA ASP A 265 9.99 22.78 -9.23
C ASP A 265 8.57 22.16 -9.39
N PHE A 266 8.47 20.87 -9.13
CA PHE A 266 7.22 20.14 -9.00
C PHE A 266 7.45 18.97 -8.02
N PRO A 267 6.48 18.68 -7.12
CA PRO A 267 6.65 17.65 -6.10
C PRO A 267 6.86 16.24 -6.67
N LEU A 268 7.49 15.38 -5.87
CA LEU A 268 7.47 13.95 -6.08
C LEU A 268 6.03 13.45 -6.13
N TYR A 269 5.73 12.56 -7.06
CA TYR A 269 4.44 11.91 -7.16
C TYR A 269 4.57 10.43 -7.48
N CYS A 270 3.51 9.65 -7.25
CA CYS A 270 3.46 8.29 -7.73
C CYS A 270 2.24 8.05 -8.61
N GLN A 271 2.39 7.12 -9.55
CA GLN A 271 1.30 6.46 -10.23
C GLN A 271 1.09 5.08 -9.61
N ARG A 272 -0.14 4.77 -9.25
CA ARG A 272 -0.52 3.44 -8.75
C ARG A 272 -0.99 2.59 -9.92
N LEU A 273 -0.30 1.48 -10.18
CA LEU A 273 -0.54 0.61 -11.34
C LEU A 273 -1.30 -0.67 -10.96
N ALA A 274 -0.98 -1.26 -9.83
CA ALA A 274 -1.68 -2.41 -9.27
C ALA A 274 -1.94 -2.17 -7.78
N PHE A 275 -3.17 -2.46 -7.36
CA PHE A 275 -3.67 -2.06 -6.04
C PHE A 275 -3.90 -3.26 -5.15
N PHE A 276 -3.44 -3.18 -3.90
CA PHE A 276 -3.99 -4.00 -2.83
C PHE A 276 -5.40 -3.48 -2.49
N PRO A 277 -6.41 -4.30 -2.25
CA PRO A 277 -6.41 -5.77 -2.19
C PRO A 277 -6.86 -6.49 -3.47
N GLU A 278 -6.90 -5.82 -4.65
CA GLU A 278 -7.20 -6.47 -5.93
C GLU A 278 -6.12 -7.46 -6.36
N VAL A 279 -4.88 -7.13 -6.03
CA VAL A 279 -3.74 -8.04 -6.14
C VAL A 279 -3.19 -8.31 -4.74
N PRO A 280 -2.48 -9.42 -4.52
CA PRO A 280 -1.71 -9.63 -3.30
C PRO A 280 -0.75 -8.47 -3.05
N GLU A 281 -0.48 -8.15 -1.77
CA GLU A 281 0.33 -6.97 -1.44
C GLU A 281 1.72 -6.97 -2.07
N HIS A 282 2.38 -8.15 -2.18
CA HIS A 282 3.67 -8.28 -2.82
C HIS A 282 3.65 -8.10 -4.36
N GLU A 283 2.47 -8.09 -4.97
CA GLU A 283 2.24 -7.83 -6.40
C GLU A 283 1.71 -6.43 -6.67
N ALA A 284 1.43 -5.65 -5.63
CA ALA A 284 1.05 -4.25 -5.79
C ALA A 284 2.19 -3.46 -6.44
N ILE A 285 1.87 -2.55 -7.35
CA ILE A 285 2.86 -1.81 -8.14
C ILE A 285 2.55 -0.32 -8.07
N ALA A 286 3.58 0.45 -7.74
CA ALA A 286 3.59 1.89 -7.93
C ALA A 286 4.87 2.32 -8.67
N GLU A 287 4.79 3.38 -9.46
CA GLU A 287 5.96 4.08 -9.99
C GLU A 287 6.06 5.45 -9.32
N LEU A 288 7.22 5.75 -8.75
CA LEU A 288 7.54 7.07 -8.24
C LEU A 288 8.20 7.89 -9.34
N PHE A 289 7.81 9.14 -9.43
CA PHE A 289 8.31 10.10 -10.40
C PHE A 289 8.91 11.29 -9.67
N LEU A 290 10.21 11.52 -9.84
CA LEU A 290 10.89 12.74 -9.43
C LEU A 290 11.10 13.60 -10.68
N PRO A 291 10.38 14.73 -10.83
CA PRO A 291 10.51 15.60 -11.99
C PRO A 291 11.89 16.24 -12.08
N LEU A 292 12.47 16.26 -13.29
CA LEU A 292 13.80 16.79 -13.60
C LEU A 292 13.70 18.03 -14.50
N LYS A 293 14.75 18.87 -14.45
CA LYS A 293 14.93 20.01 -15.38
C LYS A 293 15.22 19.57 -16.79
#